data_0456ed7132b6dc4ae646ffbd7e59c7ff
#
_entry.id   0456ed7132b6dc4ae646ffbd7e59c7ff
#
_cell.length_a   1.000
_cell.length_b   1.000
_cell.length_c   1.000
_cell.angle_alpha   90.00
_cell.angle_beta   90.00
_cell.angle_gamma   90.00
#
_symmetry.space_group_name_H-M   'P 1'
#
loop_
_entity.id
_entity.type
_entity.pdbx_description
1 polymer ?
#
loop_
_entity_poly.entity_id
_entity_poly.type
_entity_poly.pdbx_seq_one_letter_code
_entity_poly.pdbx_strand_id
1 'polypeptide(L)'
;MQPFSELHEVERRYEELAYKMSTPEAAADADAYAQMMRDYKELTPLMEEYRRYMALQKDEQEAKDILQQDSDPAFTAMVQQELCEIARNLAQSEENLRLLLIPKDADDEKSVILEIRAGAGGEEAALFAHSLWRMYNMYAAKRGWKCETISENPTELGGVKEIVFSVEGPDVYSRLKFESGVHRVQRVPETETQGRIHTSTVTVAVMPEAEEVEFELDPKDLRIDTFRSSGAGGQHINKTSSAIRVTHLPTGMVVECQDQRSQRENKDRALKVLRSRLLQQKQAAYDEAYNAQRQSQVGSGDRSEKIRTYNFPQDRVTDHRIGLTLRNLQSVLDGDLDRVLDPLILADREEKLKVNKGDA
;
A
#
# COMPACT_ATOMS: atom_id res chain seq x y z
N MET A 1 -24.90 19.06 -16.06
CA MET A 1 -24.47 18.75 -14.68
C MET A 1 -23.18 19.51 -14.43
N GLN A 2 -23.07 20.22 -13.32
CA GLN A 2 -21.78 20.83 -12.96
C GLN A 2 -20.80 19.70 -12.65
N PRO A 3 -19.61 19.69 -13.26
CA PRO A 3 -18.58 18.71 -12.89
C PRO A 3 -18.28 18.89 -11.41
N PHE A 4 -18.15 17.79 -10.68
CA PHE A 4 -17.84 17.76 -9.24
C PHE A 4 -18.96 18.23 -8.27
N SER A 5 -20.22 18.14 -8.66
CA SER A 5 -21.35 18.46 -7.75
C SER A 5 -21.36 17.62 -6.46
N GLU A 6 -20.79 16.42 -6.49
CA GLU A 6 -20.66 15.52 -5.32
C GLU A 6 -19.67 16.05 -4.28
N LEU A 7 -18.72 16.93 -4.67
CA LEU A 7 -17.75 17.50 -3.74
C LEU A 7 -18.35 18.47 -2.72
N HIS A 8 -19.54 18.97 -2.93
CA HIS A 8 -20.26 19.78 -1.91
C HIS A 8 -20.55 18.96 -0.63
N GLU A 9 -20.81 17.67 -0.78
CA GLU A 9 -21.02 16.79 0.38
C GLU A 9 -19.72 16.56 1.14
N VAL A 10 -18.62 16.41 0.41
CA VAL A 10 -17.27 16.26 0.99
C VAL A 10 -16.83 17.56 1.67
N GLU A 11 -17.12 18.72 1.08
CA GLU A 11 -16.83 20.03 1.70
C GLU A 11 -17.59 20.20 3.02
N ARG A 12 -18.88 19.84 3.07
CA ARG A 12 -19.64 19.87 4.31
C ARG A 12 -19.03 18.96 5.37
N ARG A 13 -18.62 17.74 5.00
CA ARG A 13 -17.96 16.82 5.93
C ARG A 13 -16.62 17.37 6.44
N TYR A 14 -15.85 18.02 5.57
CA TYR A 14 -14.59 18.66 5.93
C TYR A 14 -14.79 19.80 6.95
N GLU A 15 -15.82 20.64 6.74
CA GLU A 15 -16.16 21.71 7.67
C GLU A 15 -16.70 21.17 9.01
N GLU A 16 -17.51 20.10 8.97
CA GLU A 16 -17.96 19.41 10.20
C GLU A 16 -16.79 18.83 11.00
N LEU A 17 -15.78 18.24 10.34
CA LEU A 17 -14.57 17.75 11.00
C LEU A 17 -13.79 18.91 11.63
N ALA A 18 -13.57 20.00 10.90
CA ALA A 18 -12.89 21.18 11.42
C ALA A 18 -13.61 21.75 12.65
N TYR A 19 -14.96 21.83 12.60
CA TYR A 19 -15.76 22.27 13.72
C TYR A 19 -15.65 21.33 14.93
N LYS A 20 -15.80 20.00 14.74
CA LYS A 20 -15.67 19.02 15.82
C LYS A 20 -14.30 19.08 16.49
N MET A 21 -13.23 19.20 15.72
CA MET A 21 -11.86 19.32 16.26
C MET A 21 -11.64 20.60 17.07
N SER A 22 -12.41 21.65 16.84
CA SER A 22 -12.35 22.90 17.59
C SER A 22 -13.09 22.85 18.93
N THR A 23 -13.87 21.80 19.21
CA THR A 23 -14.64 21.65 20.45
C THR A 23 -13.77 21.08 21.58
N PRO A 24 -13.95 21.54 22.83
CA PRO A 24 -13.21 21.01 23.98
C PRO A 24 -13.47 19.51 24.23
N GLU A 25 -14.61 19.00 23.80
CA GLU A 25 -15.03 17.60 23.94
C GLU A 25 -14.18 16.66 23.08
N ALA A 26 -13.74 17.10 21.91
CA ALA A 26 -12.87 16.32 21.03
C ALA A 26 -11.49 16.04 21.66
N ALA A 27 -10.99 16.95 22.50
CA ALA A 27 -9.71 16.77 23.18
C ALA A 27 -9.76 15.74 24.33
N ALA A 28 -10.95 15.29 24.73
CA ALA A 28 -11.11 14.33 25.84
C ALA A 28 -10.83 12.88 25.40
N ASP A 29 -10.97 12.58 24.10
CA ASP A 29 -10.68 11.26 23.51
C ASP A 29 -9.52 11.40 22.49
N ALA A 30 -8.32 11.00 22.91
CA ALA A 30 -7.10 11.16 22.12
C ALA A 30 -7.13 10.32 20.83
N ASP A 31 -7.73 9.12 20.87
CA ASP A 31 -7.78 8.21 19.71
C ASP A 31 -8.80 8.72 18.67
N ALA A 32 -9.97 9.14 19.11
CA ALA A 32 -10.97 9.75 18.24
C ALA A 32 -10.45 11.07 17.62
N TYR A 33 -9.72 11.89 18.38
CA TYR A 33 -9.10 13.10 17.89
C TYR A 33 -8.03 12.82 16.83
N ALA A 34 -7.17 11.83 17.07
CA ALA A 34 -6.14 11.42 16.12
C ALA A 34 -6.74 10.91 14.81
N GLN A 35 -7.89 10.21 14.87
CA GLN A 35 -8.59 9.76 13.66
C GLN A 35 -9.19 10.95 12.90
N MET A 36 -9.88 11.87 13.58
CA MET A 36 -10.43 13.09 12.96
C MET A 36 -9.33 13.94 12.30
N MET A 37 -8.15 14.03 12.94
CA MET A 37 -7.01 14.76 12.38
C MET A 37 -6.47 14.10 11.11
N ARG A 38 -6.42 12.76 11.06
CA ARG A 38 -6.04 12.01 9.84
C ARG A 38 -7.01 12.27 8.72
N ASP A 39 -8.33 12.09 8.97
CA ASP A 39 -9.38 12.32 7.98
C ASP A 39 -9.36 13.77 7.46
N TYR A 40 -9.17 14.75 8.34
CA TYR A 40 -9.06 16.17 7.98
C TYR A 40 -7.84 16.43 7.09
N LYS A 41 -6.67 15.90 7.46
CA LYS A 41 -5.42 16.04 6.70
C LYS A 41 -5.53 15.40 5.31
N GLU A 42 -6.23 14.28 5.21
CA GLU A 42 -6.44 13.58 3.93
C GLU A 42 -7.32 14.39 2.98
N LEU A 43 -8.39 15.01 3.50
CA LEU A 43 -9.31 15.81 2.70
C LEU A 43 -8.78 17.21 2.35
N THR A 44 -7.82 17.73 3.11
CA THR A 44 -7.30 19.10 2.95
C THR A 44 -6.83 19.41 1.52
N PRO A 45 -5.95 18.60 0.86
CA PRO A 45 -5.49 18.90 -0.49
C PRO A 45 -6.64 18.94 -1.52
N LEU A 46 -7.61 18.05 -1.36
CA LEU A 46 -8.80 18.01 -2.23
C LEU A 46 -9.65 19.28 -2.05
N MET A 47 -9.84 19.71 -0.81
CA MET A 47 -10.66 20.89 -0.52
C MET A 47 -9.98 22.20 -0.92
N GLU A 48 -8.66 22.30 -0.80
CA GLU A 48 -7.90 23.45 -1.29
C GLU A 48 -8.02 23.60 -2.80
N GLU A 49 -7.84 22.50 -3.55
CA GLU A 49 -7.97 22.53 -5.01
C GLU A 49 -9.42 22.76 -5.45
N TYR A 50 -10.40 22.20 -4.74
CA TYR A 50 -11.81 22.42 -5.03
C TYR A 50 -12.22 23.90 -4.84
N ARG A 51 -11.78 24.52 -3.75
CA ARG A 51 -11.99 25.95 -3.52
C ARG A 51 -11.33 26.83 -4.58
N ARG A 52 -10.12 26.43 -5.01
CA ARG A 52 -9.44 27.09 -6.13
C ARG A 52 -10.23 26.98 -7.43
N TYR A 53 -10.74 25.80 -7.74
CA TYR A 53 -11.59 25.55 -8.91
C TYR A 53 -12.87 26.40 -8.88
N MET A 54 -13.56 26.46 -7.75
CA MET A 54 -14.76 27.27 -7.58
C MET A 54 -14.49 28.77 -7.72
N ALA A 55 -13.36 29.26 -7.19
CA ALA A 55 -12.93 30.64 -7.38
C ALA A 55 -12.69 30.96 -8.86
N LEU A 56 -11.95 30.09 -9.57
CA LEU A 56 -11.72 30.25 -11.01
C LEU A 56 -12.98 30.22 -11.85
N GLN A 57 -13.97 29.37 -11.48
CA GLN A 57 -15.29 29.38 -12.14
C GLN A 57 -16.05 30.70 -11.94
N LYS A 58 -15.94 31.23 -10.73
CA LYS A 58 -16.57 32.53 -10.41
C LYS A 58 -15.90 33.65 -11.20
N ASP A 59 -14.57 33.70 -11.26
CA ASP A 59 -13.80 34.67 -12.02
C ASP A 59 -14.10 34.58 -13.52
N GLU A 60 -14.25 33.35 -14.05
CA GLU A 60 -14.65 33.11 -15.43
C GLU A 60 -16.03 33.71 -15.74
N GLN A 61 -17.01 33.51 -14.83
CA GLN A 61 -18.36 34.04 -15.00
C GLN A 61 -18.38 35.57 -14.91
N GLU A 62 -17.67 36.16 -13.94
CA GLU A 62 -17.54 37.60 -13.79
C GLU A 62 -16.89 38.24 -15.04
N ALA A 63 -15.82 37.64 -15.56
CA ALA A 63 -15.18 38.12 -16.79
C ALA A 63 -16.08 38.03 -18.03
N LYS A 64 -16.91 36.97 -18.14
CA LYS A 64 -17.93 36.83 -19.20
C LYS A 64 -19.03 37.88 -19.09
N ASP A 65 -19.49 38.19 -17.86
CA ASP A 65 -20.50 39.19 -17.61
C ASP A 65 -19.99 40.61 -17.95
N ILE A 66 -18.72 40.88 -17.64
CA ILE A 66 -18.08 42.15 -18.02
C ILE A 66 -18.02 42.32 -19.55
N LEU A 67 -17.66 41.26 -20.30
CA LEU A 67 -17.63 41.30 -21.77
C LEU A 67 -18.97 41.55 -22.40
N GLN A 68 -20.07 41.25 -21.73
CA GLN A 68 -21.43 41.54 -22.22
C GLN A 68 -21.84 42.98 -21.97
N GLN A 69 -21.21 43.68 -21.02
CA GLN A 69 -21.66 45.03 -20.59
C GLN A 69 -20.78 46.14 -21.21
N ASP A 70 -19.53 45.85 -21.57
CA ASP A 70 -18.59 46.87 -22.09
C ASP A 70 -18.29 46.68 -23.58
N SER A 71 -18.21 47.79 -24.31
CA SER A 71 -18.02 47.83 -25.78
C SER A 71 -16.69 48.45 -26.19
N ASP A 72 -15.81 48.79 -25.24
CA ASP A 72 -14.47 49.33 -25.57
C ASP A 72 -13.57 48.21 -26.13
N PRO A 73 -13.05 48.36 -27.38
CA PRO A 73 -12.24 47.32 -28.00
C PRO A 73 -10.95 46.99 -27.25
N ALA A 74 -10.28 47.99 -26.62
CA ALA A 74 -9.05 47.79 -25.90
C ALA A 74 -9.29 47.01 -24.60
N PHE A 75 -10.32 47.35 -23.89
CA PHE A 75 -10.77 46.65 -22.66
C PHE A 75 -11.22 45.21 -22.96
N THR A 76 -12.01 45.05 -24.02
CA THR A 76 -12.46 43.72 -24.48
C THR A 76 -11.30 42.78 -24.78
N ALA A 77 -10.23 43.28 -25.44
CA ALA A 77 -9.04 42.49 -25.73
C ALA A 77 -8.29 42.02 -24.45
N MET A 78 -8.23 42.89 -23.44
CA MET A 78 -7.61 42.57 -22.15
C MET A 78 -8.38 41.50 -21.42
N VAL A 79 -9.70 41.63 -21.31
CA VAL A 79 -10.58 40.65 -20.66
C VAL A 79 -10.59 39.31 -21.41
N GLN A 80 -10.51 39.32 -22.74
CA GLN A 80 -10.34 38.09 -23.53
C GLN A 80 -9.01 37.36 -23.22
N GLN A 81 -7.93 38.10 -23.04
CA GLN A 81 -6.65 37.50 -22.65
C GLN A 81 -6.75 36.87 -21.25
N GLU A 82 -7.38 37.57 -20.29
CA GLU A 82 -7.61 37.04 -18.94
C GLU A 82 -8.49 35.78 -18.95
N LEU A 83 -9.56 35.75 -19.74
CA LEU A 83 -10.38 34.55 -19.95
C LEU A 83 -9.58 33.38 -20.50
N CYS A 84 -8.63 33.60 -21.40
CA CYS A 84 -7.75 32.53 -21.89
C CYS A 84 -6.86 31.95 -20.77
N GLU A 85 -6.37 32.80 -19.87
CA GLU A 85 -5.57 32.37 -18.72
C GLU A 85 -6.43 31.62 -17.69
N ILE A 86 -7.62 32.12 -17.37
CA ILE A 86 -8.58 31.46 -16.48
C ILE A 86 -8.98 30.09 -17.05
N ALA A 87 -9.28 29.98 -18.34
CA ALA A 87 -9.65 28.71 -18.97
C ALA A 87 -8.53 27.67 -18.88
N ARG A 88 -7.25 28.10 -19.03
CA ARG A 88 -6.11 27.21 -18.85
C ARG A 88 -5.98 26.74 -17.41
N ASN A 89 -6.14 27.65 -16.45
CA ASN A 89 -6.07 27.35 -15.02
C ASN A 89 -7.22 26.44 -14.59
N LEU A 90 -8.44 26.64 -15.13
CA LEU A 90 -9.57 25.74 -14.90
C LEU A 90 -9.30 24.34 -15.41
N ALA A 91 -8.79 24.18 -16.63
CA ALA A 91 -8.46 22.87 -17.17
C ALA A 91 -7.42 22.14 -16.31
N GLN A 92 -6.39 22.86 -15.83
CA GLN A 92 -5.38 22.31 -14.94
C GLN A 92 -5.97 21.93 -13.59
N SER A 93 -6.84 22.76 -13.01
CA SER A 93 -7.49 22.48 -11.72
C SER A 93 -8.46 21.31 -11.82
N GLU A 94 -9.19 21.16 -12.93
CA GLU A 94 -10.02 19.98 -13.20
C GLU A 94 -9.21 18.69 -13.24
N GLU A 95 -8.05 18.71 -13.88
CA GLU A 95 -7.17 17.56 -13.94
C GLU A 95 -6.61 17.21 -12.56
N ASN A 96 -6.19 18.21 -11.80
CA ASN A 96 -5.72 18.03 -10.42
C ASN A 96 -6.83 17.44 -9.52
N LEU A 97 -8.06 17.95 -9.62
CA LEU A 97 -9.20 17.40 -8.86
C LEU A 97 -9.48 15.94 -9.21
N ARG A 98 -9.44 15.59 -10.49
CA ARG A 98 -9.60 14.21 -10.93
C ARG A 98 -8.53 13.30 -10.34
N LEU A 99 -7.27 13.76 -10.28
CA LEU A 99 -6.17 13.02 -9.67
C LEU A 99 -6.33 12.85 -8.16
N LEU A 100 -6.84 13.86 -7.46
CA LEU A 100 -7.08 13.83 -6.02
C LEU A 100 -8.30 12.98 -5.64
N LEU A 101 -9.25 12.79 -6.55
CA LEU A 101 -10.43 11.93 -6.36
C LEU A 101 -10.14 10.44 -6.55
N ILE A 102 -8.96 10.06 -7.03
CA ILE A 102 -8.56 8.65 -7.09
C ILE A 102 -8.42 8.16 -5.65
N PRO A 103 -9.17 7.11 -5.24
CA PRO A 103 -9.04 6.58 -3.90
C PRO A 103 -7.60 6.10 -3.69
N LYS A 104 -6.99 6.58 -2.60
CA LYS A 104 -5.70 6.06 -2.16
C LYS A 104 -5.87 4.62 -1.71
N ASP A 105 -4.90 3.79 -2.00
CA ASP A 105 -4.82 2.47 -1.46
C ASP A 105 -4.57 2.58 0.06
N ALA A 106 -5.31 1.84 0.88
CA ALA A 106 -5.16 1.87 2.34
C ALA A 106 -3.72 1.50 2.78
N ASP A 107 -3.00 0.78 1.94
CA ASP A 107 -1.64 0.35 2.21
C ASP A 107 -0.57 1.37 1.75
N ASP A 108 -0.94 2.42 1.00
CA ASP A 108 0.01 3.36 0.38
C ASP A 108 0.93 4.07 1.39
N GLU A 109 0.47 4.32 2.62
CA GLU A 109 1.25 4.95 3.69
C GLU A 109 2.13 3.98 4.48
N LYS A 110 1.95 2.66 4.27
CA LYS A 110 2.67 1.63 5.04
C LYS A 110 4.13 1.52 4.64
N SER A 111 4.95 1.10 5.59
CA SER A 111 6.28 0.55 5.36
C SER A 111 6.18 -0.74 4.53
N VAL A 112 7.28 -1.15 3.91
CA VAL A 112 7.28 -2.32 3.05
C VAL A 112 8.35 -3.32 3.44
N ILE A 113 8.07 -4.58 3.14
CA ILE A 113 9.04 -5.66 3.11
C ILE A 113 9.31 -5.99 1.65
N LEU A 114 10.57 -5.82 1.22
CA LEU A 114 11.02 -6.24 -0.11
C LEU A 114 11.73 -7.57 -0.02
N GLU A 115 11.39 -8.44 -0.94
CA GLU A 115 12.06 -9.71 -1.15
C GLU A 115 12.61 -9.75 -2.57
N ILE A 116 13.91 -9.94 -2.70
CA ILE A 116 14.61 -10.07 -3.98
C ILE A 116 15.15 -11.48 -4.06
N ARG A 117 14.79 -12.21 -5.12
CA ARG A 117 15.30 -13.58 -5.36
C ARG A 117 15.94 -13.70 -6.75
N ALA A 118 17.08 -14.34 -6.80
CA ALA A 118 17.70 -14.75 -8.05
C ALA A 118 16.80 -15.76 -8.78
N GLY A 119 16.44 -15.46 -10.03
CA GLY A 119 15.65 -16.31 -10.90
C GLY A 119 16.53 -17.11 -11.89
N ALA A 120 16.15 -17.13 -13.16
CA ALA A 120 16.92 -17.82 -14.18
C ALA A 120 18.25 -17.09 -14.49
N GLY A 121 19.39 -17.79 -14.39
CA GLY A 121 20.71 -17.23 -14.71
C GLY A 121 21.84 -17.63 -13.76
N GLY A 122 21.52 -18.41 -12.72
CA GLY A 122 22.53 -18.92 -11.78
C GLY A 122 23.23 -17.77 -11.04
N GLU A 123 24.56 -17.81 -10.98
CA GLU A 123 25.37 -16.82 -10.25
C GLU A 123 25.20 -15.39 -10.78
N GLU A 124 25.02 -15.22 -12.07
CA GLU A 124 24.75 -13.92 -12.68
C GLU A 124 23.44 -13.28 -12.17
N ALA A 125 22.40 -14.09 -11.97
CA ALA A 125 21.17 -13.63 -11.37
C ALA A 125 21.38 -13.19 -9.91
N ALA A 126 22.22 -13.91 -9.16
CA ALA A 126 22.57 -13.55 -7.78
C ALA A 126 23.37 -12.24 -7.69
N LEU A 127 24.32 -12.02 -8.59
CA LEU A 127 25.04 -10.75 -8.68
C LEU A 127 24.12 -9.58 -9.06
N PHE A 128 23.16 -9.82 -9.94
CA PHE A 128 22.20 -8.79 -10.30
C PHE A 128 21.19 -8.52 -9.17
N ALA A 129 20.79 -9.54 -8.42
CA ALA A 129 19.95 -9.36 -7.23
C ALA A 129 20.62 -8.44 -6.19
N HIS A 130 21.94 -8.61 -5.96
CA HIS A 130 22.71 -7.71 -5.12
C HIS A 130 22.75 -6.26 -5.70
N SER A 131 22.87 -6.13 -7.03
CA SER A 131 22.83 -4.80 -7.68
C SER A 131 21.49 -4.10 -7.50
N LEU A 132 20.37 -4.84 -7.58
CA LEU A 132 19.02 -4.29 -7.31
C LEU A 132 18.85 -3.91 -5.84
N TRP A 133 19.31 -4.74 -4.91
CA TRP A 133 19.30 -4.41 -3.49
C TRP A 133 20.05 -3.10 -3.21
N ARG A 134 21.26 -2.95 -3.75
CA ARG A 134 22.02 -1.70 -3.65
C ARG A 134 21.25 -0.52 -4.22
N MET A 135 20.61 -0.67 -5.39
CA MET A 135 19.79 0.37 -6.02
C MET A 135 18.67 0.84 -5.11
N TYR A 136 17.91 -0.09 -4.50
CA TYR A 136 16.83 0.26 -3.58
C TYR A 136 17.34 0.94 -2.31
N ASN A 137 18.46 0.47 -1.73
CA ASN A 137 19.08 1.13 -0.58
C ASN A 137 19.49 2.59 -0.90
N MET A 138 20.10 2.82 -2.07
CA MET A 138 20.47 4.16 -2.49
C MET A 138 19.26 5.06 -2.75
N TYR A 139 18.19 4.51 -3.31
CA TYR A 139 16.93 5.21 -3.48
C TYR A 139 16.30 5.58 -2.14
N ALA A 140 16.20 4.63 -1.23
CA ALA A 140 15.69 4.86 0.11
C ALA A 140 16.48 5.94 0.86
N ALA A 141 17.82 5.90 0.79
CA ALA A 141 18.68 6.92 1.38
C ALA A 141 18.41 8.32 0.82
N LYS A 142 18.20 8.45 -0.50
CA LYS A 142 17.83 9.73 -1.14
C LYS A 142 16.49 10.27 -0.67
N ARG A 143 15.55 9.38 -0.33
CA ARG A 143 14.21 9.72 0.17
C ARG A 143 14.18 9.93 1.69
N GLY A 144 15.27 9.65 2.40
CA GLY A 144 15.31 9.70 3.85
C GLY A 144 14.58 8.54 4.53
N TRP A 145 14.38 7.43 3.81
CA TRP A 145 13.80 6.20 4.33
C TRP A 145 14.87 5.34 5.00
N LYS A 146 14.48 4.58 6.00
CA LYS A 146 15.36 3.64 6.70
C LYS A 146 15.22 2.26 6.09
N CYS A 147 16.35 1.61 5.78
CA CYS A 147 16.39 0.22 5.34
C CYS A 147 17.03 -0.66 6.42
N GLU A 148 16.42 -1.83 6.66
CA GLU A 148 16.96 -2.84 7.57
C GLU A 148 16.89 -4.22 6.94
N THR A 149 18.04 -4.92 6.88
CA THR A 149 18.08 -6.27 6.32
C THR A 149 17.57 -7.27 7.34
N ILE A 150 16.55 -8.03 6.96
CA ILE A 150 15.91 -9.06 7.80
C ILE A 150 16.62 -10.40 7.59
N SER A 151 16.86 -10.78 6.33
CA SER A 151 17.48 -12.06 5.97
C SER A 151 18.28 -11.92 4.69
N GLU A 152 19.43 -12.58 4.62
CA GLU A 152 20.31 -12.59 3.46
C GLU A 152 20.89 -13.99 3.24
N ASN A 153 20.88 -14.44 1.97
CA ASN A 153 21.52 -15.67 1.54
C ASN A 153 22.60 -15.35 0.47
N PRO A 154 23.82 -15.00 0.90
CA PRO A 154 24.90 -14.60 -0.01
C PRO A 154 25.47 -15.77 -0.79
N THR A 155 26.11 -15.47 -1.93
CA THR A 155 26.91 -16.42 -2.72
C THR A 155 28.40 -16.18 -2.54
N GLU A 156 29.22 -17.16 -2.93
CA GLU A 156 30.69 -17.08 -2.80
C GLU A 156 31.30 -15.93 -3.65
N LEU A 157 30.64 -15.54 -4.74
CA LEU A 157 31.09 -14.50 -5.66
C LEU A 157 30.52 -13.09 -5.34
N GLY A 158 29.97 -12.91 -4.14
CA GLY A 158 29.43 -11.61 -3.71
C GLY A 158 28.02 -11.27 -4.24
N GLY A 159 27.32 -12.26 -4.81
CA GLY A 159 25.90 -12.16 -5.15
C GLY A 159 25.01 -12.55 -3.96
N VAL A 160 23.69 -12.44 -4.15
CA VAL A 160 22.69 -12.92 -3.17
C VAL A 160 21.66 -13.80 -3.88
N LYS A 161 21.43 -15.01 -3.36
CA LYS A 161 20.36 -15.88 -3.85
C LYS A 161 18.99 -15.35 -3.47
N GLU A 162 18.90 -14.83 -2.27
CA GLU A 162 17.71 -14.24 -1.69
C GLU A 162 18.13 -13.17 -0.67
N ILE A 163 17.43 -12.04 -0.68
CA ILE A 163 17.56 -11.02 0.35
C ILE A 163 16.18 -10.45 0.66
N VAL A 164 15.89 -10.33 1.96
CA VAL A 164 14.67 -9.75 2.49
C VAL A 164 15.06 -8.58 3.38
N PHE A 165 14.47 -7.43 3.16
CA PHE A 165 14.72 -6.22 3.93
C PHE A 165 13.47 -5.37 4.06
N SER A 166 13.35 -4.63 5.15
CA SER A 166 12.30 -3.64 5.36
C SER A 166 12.76 -2.26 4.86
N VAL A 167 11.79 -1.47 4.41
CA VAL A 167 11.97 -0.05 4.11
C VAL A 167 10.89 0.72 4.86
N GLU A 168 11.32 1.52 5.83
CA GLU A 168 10.46 2.31 6.71
C GLU A 168 10.50 3.79 6.32
N GLY A 169 9.34 4.42 6.22
CA GLY A 169 9.22 5.83 5.90
C GLY A 169 7.81 6.22 5.42
N PRO A 170 7.57 7.49 5.16
CA PRO A 170 6.28 7.94 4.63
C PRO A 170 6.09 7.52 3.17
N ASP A 171 4.88 7.07 2.82
CA ASP A 171 4.44 6.76 1.45
C ASP A 171 5.35 5.76 0.69
N VAL A 172 5.98 4.83 1.42
CA VAL A 172 6.94 3.88 0.82
C VAL A 172 6.23 2.92 -0.13
N TYR A 173 5.13 2.30 0.33
CA TYR A 173 4.38 1.34 -0.48
C TYR A 173 3.81 1.97 -1.75
N SER A 174 3.31 3.21 -1.67
CA SER A 174 2.74 3.93 -2.81
C SER A 174 3.69 4.02 -4.01
N ARG A 175 5.00 4.03 -3.76
CA ARG A 175 6.04 4.11 -4.79
C ARG A 175 6.61 2.74 -5.14
N LEU A 176 6.98 1.94 -4.15
CA LEU A 176 7.69 0.69 -4.37
C LEU A 176 6.79 -0.45 -4.84
N LYS A 177 5.46 -0.38 -4.68
CA LYS A 177 4.52 -1.37 -5.21
C LYS A 177 4.69 -1.62 -6.71
N PHE A 178 5.15 -0.64 -7.47
CA PHE A 178 5.43 -0.76 -8.91
C PHE A 178 6.74 -1.50 -9.24
N GLU A 179 7.54 -1.84 -8.23
CA GLU A 179 8.77 -2.62 -8.42
C GLU A 179 8.53 -4.13 -8.34
N SER A 180 7.33 -4.56 -7.95
CA SER A 180 6.99 -5.98 -7.89
C SER A 180 6.94 -6.62 -9.27
N GLY A 181 7.60 -7.78 -9.42
CA GLY A 181 7.62 -8.55 -10.66
C GLY A 181 9.00 -9.06 -11.05
N VAL A 182 9.15 -9.42 -12.34
CA VAL A 182 10.37 -10.01 -12.89
C VAL A 182 11.24 -8.93 -13.55
N HIS A 183 12.43 -8.73 -13.02
CA HIS A 183 13.46 -7.84 -13.57
C HIS A 183 14.45 -8.63 -14.40
N ARG A 184 14.62 -8.25 -15.68
CA ARG A 184 15.52 -8.93 -16.61
C ARG A 184 16.78 -8.11 -16.83
N VAL A 185 17.94 -8.74 -16.72
CA VAL A 185 19.23 -8.13 -17.04
C VAL A 185 19.83 -8.75 -18.31
N GLN A 186 20.47 -7.92 -19.12
CA GLN A 186 21.25 -8.30 -20.29
C GLN A 186 22.63 -7.65 -20.15
N ARG A 187 23.64 -8.45 -19.79
CA ARG A 187 25.05 -8.03 -19.72
C ARG A 187 25.98 -9.20 -20.00
N VAL A 188 27.24 -8.89 -20.23
CA VAL A 188 28.29 -9.90 -20.19
C VAL A 188 28.63 -10.12 -18.72
N PRO A 189 28.41 -11.34 -18.15
CA PRO A 189 28.75 -11.62 -16.77
C PRO A 189 30.26 -11.48 -16.51
N GLU A 190 30.64 -11.14 -15.29
CA GLU A 190 32.06 -11.13 -14.88
C GLU A 190 32.68 -12.54 -14.95
N THR A 191 31.84 -13.58 -14.85
CA THR A 191 32.22 -14.99 -14.96
C THR A 191 32.34 -15.49 -16.40
N GLU A 192 31.95 -14.69 -17.41
CA GLU A 192 31.95 -15.11 -18.81
C GLU A 192 33.27 -14.73 -19.52
N THR A 193 34.02 -15.75 -19.94
CA THR A 193 35.33 -15.58 -20.57
C THR A 193 35.30 -15.28 -22.06
N GLN A 194 34.19 -15.58 -22.75
CA GLN A 194 34.04 -15.45 -24.20
C GLN A 194 33.29 -14.15 -24.60
N GLY A 195 32.97 -13.30 -23.66
CA GLY A 195 32.30 -12.02 -23.93
C GLY A 195 30.85 -12.13 -24.42
N ARG A 196 30.19 -13.26 -24.20
CA ARG A 196 28.78 -13.47 -24.63
C ARG A 196 27.82 -12.75 -23.70
N ILE A 197 26.83 -12.10 -24.27
CA ILE A 197 25.74 -11.46 -23.51
C ILE A 197 24.83 -12.55 -22.95
N HIS A 198 24.69 -12.60 -21.62
CA HIS A 198 23.72 -13.45 -20.95
C HIS A 198 22.45 -12.67 -20.60
N THR A 199 21.35 -13.40 -20.51
CA THR A 199 20.07 -12.88 -20.05
C THR A 199 19.68 -13.59 -18.77
N SER A 200 19.65 -12.87 -17.66
CA SER A 200 19.28 -13.38 -16.35
C SER A 200 18.03 -12.65 -15.81
N THR A 201 17.35 -13.28 -14.86
CA THR A 201 16.17 -12.71 -14.22
C THR A 201 16.30 -12.70 -12.71
N VAL A 202 15.70 -11.72 -12.11
CA VAL A 202 15.53 -11.57 -10.66
C VAL A 202 14.07 -11.24 -10.40
N THR A 203 13.48 -11.85 -9.40
CA THR A 203 12.12 -11.55 -8.96
C THR A 203 12.16 -10.62 -7.76
N VAL A 204 11.29 -9.62 -7.76
CA VAL A 204 11.09 -8.69 -6.66
C VAL A 204 9.64 -8.80 -6.20
N ALA A 205 9.44 -9.08 -4.91
CA ALA A 205 8.15 -8.97 -4.27
C ALA A 205 8.16 -7.76 -3.33
N VAL A 206 7.07 -6.99 -3.34
CA VAL A 206 6.88 -5.81 -2.50
C VAL A 206 5.60 -6.00 -1.73
N MET A 207 5.72 -6.19 -0.43
CA MET A 207 4.59 -6.46 0.45
C MET A 207 4.47 -5.34 1.48
N PRO A 208 3.25 -4.84 1.78
CA PRO A 208 3.08 -3.91 2.87
C PRO A 208 3.43 -4.59 4.19
N GLU A 209 4.05 -3.84 5.10
CA GLU A 209 4.34 -4.34 6.44
C GLU A 209 3.04 -4.64 7.18
N ALA A 210 2.97 -5.83 7.78
CA ALA A 210 1.81 -6.27 8.53
C ALA A 210 1.74 -5.55 9.87
N GLU A 211 0.58 -5.04 10.23
CA GLU A 211 0.29 -4.65 11.60
C GLU A 211 0.17 -5.91 12.48
N GLU A 212 0.63 -5.82 13.73
CA GLU A 212 0.43 -6.92 14.68
C GLU A 212 -1.07 -7.24 14.80
N VAL A 213 -1.40 -8.51 14.57
CA VAL A 213 -2.78 -8.97 14.67
C VAL A 213 -3.16 -9.06 16.14
N GLU A 214 -3.62 -7.96 16.71
CA GLU A 214 -4.24 -7.99 18.04
C GLU A 214 -5.57 -8.74 17.96
N PHE A 215 -5.78 -9.63 18.92
CA PHE A 215 -7.02 -10.39 19.05
C PHE A 215 -7.57 -10.27 20.46
N GLU A 216 -8.67 -9.53 20.59
CA GLU A 216 -9.46 -9.48 21.81
C GLU A 216 -10.69 -10.38 21.67
N LEU A 217 -10.98 -11.14 22.73
CA LEU A 217 -12.18 -11.96 22.83
C LEU A 217 -13.33 -11.13 23.41
N ASP A 218 -14.35 -10.81 22.60
CA ASP A 218 -15.56 -10.20 23.14
C ASP A 218 -16.35 -11.26 23.95
N PRO A 219 -16.65 -11.00 25.22
CA PRO A 219 -17.47 -11.90 26.04
C PRO A 219 -18.85 -12.20 25.46
N LYS A 220 -19.40 -11.33 24.61
CA LYS A 220 -20.71 -11.52 23.95
C LYS A 220 -20.68 -12.62 22.90
N ASP A 221 -19.52 -12.89 22.31
CA ASP A 221 -19.31 -13.91 21.28
C ASP A 221 -19.03 -15.29 21.88
N LEU A 222 -19.06 -15.40 23.23
CA LEU A 222 -18.72 -16.62 23.93
C LEU A 222 -19.95 -17.23 24.56
N ARG A 223 -20.19 -18.50 24.25
CA ARG A 223 -21.13 -19.35 25.00
C ARG A 223 -20.33 -20.29 25.90
N ILE A 224 -20.60 -20.25 27.20
CA ILE A 224 -19.89 -21.01 28.21
C ILE A 224 -20.87 -21.97 28.83
N ASP A 225 -20.66 -23.26 28.61
CA ASP A 225 -21.46 -24.34 29.15
C ASP A 225 -20.65 -25.11 30.22
N THR A 226 -21.29 -25.45 31.34
CA THR A 226 -20.71 -26.27 32.38
C THR A 226 -21.22 -27.70 32.28
N PHE A 227 -20.35 -28.67 32.43
CA PHE A 227 -20.74 -30.09 32.40
C PHE A 227 -19.96 -30.92 33.41
N ARG A 228 -20.34 -32.16 33.61
CA ARG A 228 -19.65 -33.09 34.50
C ARG A 228 -18.43 -33.65 33.80
N SER A 229 -17.29 -33.61 34.46
CA SER A 229 -16.07 -34.23 33.94
C SER A 229 -16.23 -35.75 33.79
N SER A 230 -15.69 -36.31 32.73
CA SER A 230 -15.65 -37.75 32.48
C SER A 230 -14.24 -38.27 32.79
N GLY A 231 -14.15 -39.39 33.52
CA GLY A 231 -12.87 -40.03 33.83
C GLY A 231 -12.94 -40.92 35.07
N ALA A 232 -11.86 -41.69 35.29
CA ALA A 232 -11.70 -42.52 36.50
C ALA A 232 -11.46 -41.62 37.71
N GLY A 233 -12.44 -41.46 38.59
CA GLY A 233 -12.35 -40.62 39.78
C GLY A 233 -13.45 -40.89 40.78
N GLY A 234 -13.26 -40.46 42.03
CA GLY A 234 -14.19 -40.66 43.16
C GLY A 234 -15.42 -39.76 43.10
N GLN A 235 -16.19 -39.68 44.21
CA GLN A 235 -17.48 -38.98 44.32
C GLN A 235 -17.46 -37.52 43.85
N HIS A 236 -16.31 -36.83 43.89
CA HIS A 236 -16.17 -35.41 43.48
C HIS A 236 -16.37 -35.23 41.99
N ILE A 237 -15.78 -36.11 41.15
CA ILE A 237 -15.87 -36.02 39.68
C ILE A 237 -17.30 -36.30 39.19
N ASN A 238 -18.02 -37.18 39.85
CA ASN A 238 -19.35 -37.58 39.43
C ASN A 238 -20.49 -36.66 39.95
N LYS A 239 -20.23 -35.80 40.94
CA LYS A 239 -21.22 -34.90 41.54
C LYS A 239 -21.08 -33.44 41.18
N THR A 240 -19.86 -32.96 40.89
CA THR A 240 -19.58 -31.54 40.59
C THR A 240 -19.43 -31.30 39.11
N SER A 241 -20.14 -30.30 38.56
CA SER A 241 -19.99 -29.84 37.17
C SER A 241 -18.80 -28.86 37.06
N SER A 242 -17.57 -29.38 37.21
CA SER A 242 -16.33 -28.56 37.15
C SER A 242 -15.76 -28.42 35.74
N ALA A 243 -16.19 -29.25 34.79
CA ALA A 243 -15.76 -29.15 33.41
C ALA A 243 -16.46 -28.00 32.68
N ILE A 244 -15.71 -27.32 31.84
CA ILE A 244 -16.15 -26.15 31.07
C ILE A 244 -15.98 -26.41 29.58
N ARG A 245 -17.04 -26.07 28.82
CA ARG A 245 -17.02 -25.97 27.36
C ARG A 245 -17.21 -24.50 26.98
N VAL A 246 -16.28 -23.94 26.23
CA VAL A 246 -16.38 -22.59 25.68
C VAL A 246 -16.55 -22.71 24.17
N THR A 247 -17.61 -22.13 23.64
CA THR A 247 -17.90 -22.08 22.21
C THR A 247 -17.81 -20.63 21.76
N HIS A 248 -16.98 -20.35 20.76
CA HIS A 248 -16.94 -19.06 20.09
C HIS A 248 -18.01 -19.06 18.99
N LEU A 249 -19.06 -18.26 19.15
CA LEU A 249 -20.25 -18.27 18.30
C LEU A 249 -19.97 -17.95 16.83
N PRO A 250 -19.14 -16.92 16.50
CA PRO A 250 -18.88 -16.55 15.09
C PRO A 250 -18.14 -17.64 14.31
N THR A 251 -17.17 -18.33 14.92
CA THR A 251 -16.35 -19.35 14.24
C THR A 251 -16.81 -20.77 14.49
N GLY A 252 -17.70 -20.99 15.47
CA GLY A 252 -18.10 -22.30 15.89
C GLY A 252 -17.01 -23.11 16.61
N MET A 253 -15.86 -22.50 16.93
CA MET A 253 -14.76 -23.17 17.60
C MET A 253 -15.15 -23.54 19.04
N VAL A 254 -14.89 -24.78 19.42
CA VAL A 254 -15.21 -25.31 20.74
C VAL A 254 -13.92 -25.72 21.45
N VAL A 255 -13.80 -25.36 22.71
CA VAL A 255 -12.73 -25.76 23.61
C VAL A 255 -13.33 -26.31 24.90
N GLU A 256 -12.91 -27.49 25.28
CA GLU A 256 -13.32 -28.14 26.56
C GLU A 256 -12.09 -28.20 27.46
N CYS A 257 -12.32 -27.96 28.76
CA CYS A 257 -11.32 -28.12 29.80
C CYS A 257 -11.94 -28.76 31.04
N GLN A 258 -11.30 -29.86 31.49
CA GLN A 258 -11.74 -30.64 32.68
C GLN A 258 -10.55 -31.06 33.56
N ASP A 259 -9.35 -30.45 33.35
CA ASP A 259 -8.11 -30.89 33.98
C ASP A 259 -8.02 -30.52 35.46
N GLN A 260 -8.68 -29.45 35.87
CA GLN A 260 -8.62 -28.91 37.22
C GLN A 260 -9.89 -29.22 38.01
N ARG A 261 -9.77 -29.24 39.35
CA ARG A 261 -10.93 -29.43 40.25
C ARG A 261 -11.79 -28.16 40.33
N SER A 262 -11.24 -27.03 40.07
CA SER A 262 -11.88 -25.70 40.11
C SER A 262 -12.50 -25.36 38.76
N GLN A 263 -13.81 -25.10 38.76
CA GLN A 263 -14.54 -24.63 37.57
C GLN A 263 -13.94 -23.31 37.02
N ARG A 264 -13.50 -22.40 37.89
CA ARG A 264 -12.90 -21.14 37.53
C ARG A 264 -11.58 -21.34 36.79
N GLU A 265 -10.69 -22.19 37.30
CA GLU A 265 -9.42 -22.51 36.65
C GLU A 265 -9.62 -23.18 35.28
N ASN A 266 -10.60 -24.10 35.16
CA ASN A 266 -10.95 -24.70 33.88
C ASN A 266 -11.47 -23.65 32.88
N LYS A 267 -12.30 -22.68 33.34
CA LYS A 267 -12.77 -21.57 32.51
C LYS A 267 -11.62 -20.73 32.02
N ASP A 268 -10.75 -20.27 32.91
CA ASP A 268 -9.60 -19.42 32.56
C ASP A 268 -8.67 -20.14 31.59
N ARG A 269 -8.45 -21.43 31.78
CA ARG A 269 -7.63 -22.24 30.89
C ARG A 269 -8.29 -22.46 29.52
N ALA A 270 -9.59 -22.75 29.49
CA ALA A 270 -10.35 -22.90 28.24
C ALA A 270 -10.33 -21.61 27.41
N LEU A 271 -10.49 -20.43 28.06
CA LEU A 271 -10.39 -19.13 27.41
C LEU A 271 -9.00 -18.86 26.84
N LYS A 272 -7.93 -19.19 27.57
CA LYS A 272 -6.56 -19.06 27.08
C LYS A 272 -6.32 -19.93 25.84
N VAL A 273 -6.76 -21.19 25.87
CA VAL A 273 -6.61 -22.12 24.75
C VAL A 273 -7.44 -21.63 23.54
N LEU A 274 -8.67 -21.18 23.79
CA LEU A 274 -9.52 -20.64 22.73
C LEU A 274 -8.88 -19.41 22.07
N ARG A 275 -8.38 -18.45 22.87
CA ARG A 275 -7.67 -17.27 22.37
C ARG A 275 -6.48 -17.64 21.51
N SER A 276 -5.65 -18.58 21.97
CA SER A 276 -4.49 -19.06 21.22
C SER A 276 -4.89 -19.71 19.88
N ARG A 277 -5.95 -20.53 19.86
CA ARG A 277 -6.43 -21.19 18.63
C ARG A 277 -7.03 -20.19 17.63
N LEU A 278 -7.81 -19.23 18.10
CA LEU A 278 -8.40 -18.19 17.26
C LEU A 278 -7.32 -17.27 16.68
N LEU A 279 -6.31 -16.90 17.49
CA LEU A 279 -5.16 -16.15 17.02
C LEU A 279 -4.40 -16.93 15.95
N GLN A 280 -4.14 -18.22 16.19
CA GLN A 280 -3.48 -19.09 15.21
C GLN A 280 -4.29 -19.23 13.91
N GLN A 281 -5.61 -19.35 13.98
CA GLN A 281 -6.48 -19.39 12.80
C GLN A 281 -6.44 -18.10 12.02
N LYS A 282 -6.48 -16.94 12.71
CA LYS A 282 -6.41 -15.61 12.09
C LYS A 282 -5.05 -15.40 11.43
N GLN A 283 -3.96 -15.82 12.10
CA GLN A 283 -2.62 -15.76 11.55
C GLN A 283 -2.47 -16.64 10.31
N ALA A 284 -2.98 -17.88 10.34
CA ALA A 284 -2.92 -18.80 9.20
C ALA A 284 -3.68 -18.24 7.97
N ALA A 285 -4.85 -17.63 8.18
CA ALA A 285 -5.60 -16.99 7.11
C ALA A 285 -4.86 -15.78 6.54
N TYR A 286 -4.22 -14.99 7.40
CA TYR A 286 -3.36 -13.88 6.98
C TYR A 286 -2.16 -14.36 6.18
N ASP A 287 -1.44 -15.38 6.68
CA ASP A 287 -0.27 -15.95 6.01
C ASP A 287 -0.65 -16.54 4.63
N GLU A 288 -1.82 -17.16 4.50
CA GLU A 288 -2.33 -17.67 3.22
C GLU A 288 -2.60 -16.54 2.23
N ALA A 289 -3.26 -15.47 2.65
CA ALA A 289 -3.52 -14.29 1.82
C ALA A 289 -2.20 -13.60 1.40
N TYR A 290 -1.28 -13.43 2.34
CA TYR A 290 0.04 -12.86 2.11
C TYR A 290 0.84 -13.69 1.09
N ASN A 291 0.88 -15.01 1.26
CA ASN A 291 1.58 -15.91 0.33
C ASN A 291 0.93 -15.92 -1.06
N ALA A 292 -0.40 -15.86 -1.15
CA ALA A 292 -1.10 -15.77 -2.42
C ALA A 292 -0.77 -14.47 -3.16
N GLN A 293 -0.78 -13.33 -2.45
CA GLN A 293 -0.39 -12.02 -3.00
C GLN A 293 1.07 -12.03 -3.46
N ARG A 294 1.99 -12.53 -2.63
CA ARG A 294 3.41 -12.67 -2.98
C ARG A 294 3.60 -13.54 -4.23
N GLN A 295 2.92 -14.68 -4.29
CA GLN A 295 3.00 -15.59 -5.43
C GLN A 295 2.49 -14.95 -6.73
N SER A 296 1.42 -14.15 -6.66
CA SER A 296 0.91 -13.41 -7.83
C SER A 296 1.90 -12.37 -8.35
N GLN A 297 2.69 -11.73 -7.46
CA GLN A 297 3.70 -10.74 -7.84
C GLN A 297 4.93 -11.37 -8.50
N VAL A 298 5.37 -12.54 -8.02
CA VAL A 298 6.61 -13.20 -8.46
C VAL A 298 6.39 -14.01 -9.73
N GLY A 299 5.18 -14.51 -9.98
CA GLY A 299 4.87 -15.39 -11.12
C GLY A 299 5.74 -16.64 -11.13
N SER A 300 6.14 -17.08 -12.32
CA SER A 300 7.07 -18.20 -12.52
C SER A 300 8.55 -17.76 -12.48
N GLY A 301 8.86 -16.47 -12.51
CA GLY A 301 10.21 -15.94 -12.64
C GLY A 301 10.82 -16.13 -14.04
N ASP A 302 10.01 -16.52 -15.03
CA ASP A 302 10.46 -16.73 -16.40
C ASP A 302 10.84 -15.39 -17.08
N ARG A 303 11.77 -15.47 -18.04
CA ARG A 303 12.24 -14.33 -18.84
C ARG A 303 11.13 -13.66 -19.65
N SER A 304 10.03 -14.35 -19.93
CA SER A 304 8.86 -13.84 -20.65
C SER A 304 8.01 -12.88 -19.80
N GLU A 305 7.95 -13.08 -18.48
CA GLU A 305 7.12 -12.32 -17.54
C GLU A 305 7.73 -10.98 -17.08
N LYS A 306 8.81 -10.56 -17.76
CA LYS A 306 9.54 -9.35 -17.41
C LYS A 306 8.68 -8.09 -17.35
N ILE A 307 8.77 -7.36 -16.24
CA ILE A 307 8.22 -6.00 -16.15
C ILE A 307 9.23 -4.98 -16.67
N ARG A 308 10.53 -5.20 -16.40
CA ARG A 308 11.60 -4.27 -16.78
C ARG A 308 12.84 -4.98 -17.28
N THR A 309 13.53 -4.37 -18.25
CA THR A 309 14.79 -4.87 -18.81
C THR A 309 15.90 -3.85 -18.60
N TYR A 310 17.01 -4.30 -18.03
CA TYR A 310 18.27 -3.57 -17.85
C TYR A 310 19.27 -4.06 -18.88
N ASN A 311 19.53 -3.25 -19.89
CA ASN A 311 20.42 -3.61 -21.03
C ASN A 311 21.73 -2.81 -20.92
N PHE A 312 22.77 -3.46 -20.40
CA PHE A 312 24.08 -2.85 -20.20
C PHE A 312 24.81 -2.49 -21.51
N PRO A 313 24.85 -3.39 -22.54
CA PRO A 313 25.49 -3.05 -23.82
C PRO A 313 24.90 -1.83 -24.53
N GLN A 314 23.61 -1.54 -24.29
CA GLN A 314 22.91 -0.42 -24.91
C GLN A 314 22.69 0.76 -23.95
N ASP A 315 23.22 0.67 -22.72
CA ASP A 315 23.07 1.68 -21.66
C ASP A 315 21.61 2.18 -21.52
N ARG A 316 20.67 1.23 -21.43
CA ARG A 316 19.25 1.56 -21.34
C ARG A 316 18.48 0.69 -20.35
N VAL A 317 17.45 1.29 -19.74
CA VAL A 317 16.40 0.61 -18.96
C VAL A 317 15.09 0.76 -19.71
N THR A 318 14.37 -0.35 -19.91
CA THR A 318 13.05 -0.36 -20.56
C THR A 318 12.02 -0.95 -19.62
N ASP A 319 11.01 -0.18 -19.24
CA ASP A 319 9.82 -0.67 -18.56
C ASP A 319 8.77 -1.05 -19.59
N HIS A 320 8.41 -2.35 -19.59
CA HIS A 320 7.53 -2.90 -20.62
C HIS A 320 6.04 -2.63 -20.39
N ARG A 321 5.66 -2.25 -19.17
CA ARG A 321 4.25 -1.97 -18.81
C ARG A 321 3.73 -0.73 -19.53
N ILE A 322 4.58 0.29 -19.61
CA ILE A 322 4.26 1.59 -20.24
C ILE A 322 5.11 1.90 -21.47
N GLY A 323 5.97 0.97 -21.92
CA GLY A 323 6.85 1.16 -23.06
C GLY A 323 7.95 2.22 -22.85
N LEU A 324 8.19 2.64 -21.60
CA LEU A 324 9.19 3.66 -21.27
C LEU A 324 10.60 3.13 -21.50
N THR A 325 11.42 3.89 -22.22
CA THR A 325 12.85 3.58 -22.39
C THR A 325 13.70 4.77 -21.96
N LEU A 326 14.56 4.55 -20.97
CA LEU A 326 15.50 5.54 -20.43
C LEU A 326 16.93 5.15 -20.78
N ARG A 327 17.74 6.13 -21.14
CA ARG A 327 19.20 6.00 -21.26
C ARG A 327 19.87 6.36 -19.94
N ASN A 328 21.15 5.99 -19.79
CA ASN A 328 21.91 6.10 -18.56
C ASN A 328 21.42 5.15 -17.47
N LEU A 329 21.56 3.85 -17.76
CA LEU A 329 21.21 2.74 -16.86
C LEU A 329 21.91 2.88 -15.49
N GLN A 330 23.16 3.37 -15.48
CA GLN A 330 23.91 3.53 -14.24
C GLN A 330 23.25 4.52 -13.28
N SER A 331 22.68 5.61 -13.77
CA SER A 331 21.93 6.57 -12.92
C SER A 331 20.78 5.89 -12.18
N VAL A 332 20.03 5.01 -12.88
CA VAL A 332 18.93 4.26 -12.28
C VAL A 332 19.46 3.30 -11.20
N LEU A 333 20.55 2.56 -11.49
CA LEU A 333 21.19 1.65 -10.53
C LEU A 333 21.81 2.39 -9.32
N ASP A 334 22.13 3.67 -9.46
CA ASP A 334 22.59 4.54 -8.39
C ASP A 334 21.43 5.24 -7.65
N GLY A 335 20.22 4.71 -7.80
CA GLY A 335 19.04 5.11 -7.03
C GLY A 335 18.28 6.32 -7.60
N ASP A 336 18.35 6.58 -8.91
CA ASP A 336 17.52 7.58 -9.60
C ASP A 336 16.25 6.92 -10.16
N LEU A 337 15.48 6.29 -9.26
CA LEU A 337 14.29 5.50 -9.61
C LEU A 337 13.08 6.36 -9.96
N ASP A 338 13.02 7.60 -9.50
CA ASP A 338 11.88 8.48 -9.78
C ASP A 338 11.61 8.64 -11.27
N ARG A 339 12.65 8.66 -12.09
CA ARG A 339 12.54 8.72 -13.56
C ARG A 339 11.74 7.55 -14.17
N VAL A 340 11.67 6.43 -13.45
CA VAL A 340 10.90 5.24 -13.86
C VAL A 340 9.56 5.21 -13.13
N LEU A 341 9.56 5.50 -11.82
CA LEU A 341 8.38 5.38 -10.97
C LEU A 341 7.34 6.46 -11.24
N ASP A 342 7.76 7.72 -11.43
CA ASP A 342 6.81 8.81 -11.66
C ASP A 342 5.94 8.60 -12.92
N PRO A 343 6.49 8.18 -14.09
CA PRO A 343 5.67 7.81 -15.25
C PRO A 343 4.74 6.61 -15.00
N LEU A 344 5.16 5.62 -14.18
CA LEU A 344 4.33 4.48 -13.83
C LEU A 344 3.16 4.89 -12.92
N ILE A 345 3.41 5.74 -11.94
CA ILE A 345 2.39 6.29 -11.06
C ILE A 345 1.36 7.10 -11.86
N LEU A 346 1.81 7.90 -12.82
CA LEU A 346 0.92 8.66 -13.71
C LEU A 346 0.06 7.72 -14.58
N ALA A 347 0.66 6.69 -15.17
CA ALA A 347 -0.06 5.72 -15.99
C ALA A 347 -1.12 4.94 -15.19
N ASP A 348 -0.79 4.51 -13.97
CA ASP A 348 -1.73 3.84 -13.06
C ASP A 348 -2.91 4.76 -12.69
N ARG A 349 -2.61 6.03 -12.40
CA ARG A 349 -3.65 7.04 -12.13
C ARG A 349 -4.57 7.28 -13.33
N GLU A 350 -4.00 7.39 -14.52
CA GLU A 350 -4.79 7.53 -15.76
C GLU A 350 -5.68 6.33 -16.03
N GLU A 351 -5.19 5.11 -15.76
CA GLU A 351 -5.96 3.88 -15.92
C GLU A 351 -7.13 3.84 -14.94
N LYS A 352 -6.91 4.14 -13.67
CA LYS A 352 -7.95 4.24 -12.64
C LYS A 352 -9.02 5.29 -12.99
N LEU A 353 -8.61 6.44 -13.56
CA LEU A 353 -9.55 7.46 -14.04
C LEU A 353 -10.41 6.99 -15.23
N LYS A 354 -9.86 6.13 -16.11
CA LYS A 354 -10.63 5.57 -17.24
C LYS A 354 -11.66 4.55 -16.77
N VAL A 355 -11.30 3.70 -15.80
CA VAL A 355 -12.22 2.71 -15.21
C VAL A 355 -13.39 3.43 -14.53
N ASN A 356 -13.14 4.43 -13.72
CA ASN A 356 -14.20 5.22 -13.07
C ASN A 356 -15.12 5.98 -14.05
N LYS A 357 -14.67 6.24 -15.29
CA LYS A 357 -15.51 6.84 -16.34
C LYS A 357 -16.36 5.81 -17.11
N GLY A 358 -16.00 4.53 -17.06
CA GLY A 358 -16.73 3.45 -17.72
C GLY A 358 -17.93 2.93 -16.93
N ASP A 359 -17.97 3.18 -15.62
CA ASP A 359 -19.04 2.77 -14.70
C ASP A 359 -20.04 3.89 -14.38
N ALA A 360 -19.92 5.06 -14.99
CA ALA A 360 -20.83 6.22 -14.91
C ALA A 360 -21.55 6.43 -16.29
#